data_a850071060d3e92cdd0844f23d2ea144
#
_entry.id   a850071060d3e92cdd0844f23d2ea144
#
_cell.length_a   1.000
_cell.length_b   1.000
_cell.length_c   1.000
_cell.angle_alpha   90.00
_cell.angle_beta   90.00
_cell.angle_gamma   90.00
#
_symmetry.space_group_name_H-M   'P 1'
#
loop_
_entity.id
_entity.type
_entity.pdbx_description
1 polymer ?
#
loop_
_entity_poly.entity_id
_entity_poly.type
_entity_poly.pdbx_seq_one_letter_code
_entity_poly.pdbx_strand_id
1 'polypeptide(L)'
;EGDILIGKITPKGESDPTPEEKLLRAIFGDKAGDAKDASLKAANGTEGVVIDKKLFQRAKKDKSGKVREKAQLDKVEKQHEENETSLKELLIDKLQTLLKDHTTPGVVNNFGETLIPKGSKFNAKNLAVIDFQNVNPLGWTGDKKTDDLINTLLHNYSIKYNEELGRYKREKFNISIGDELPAGVLKLAKVYLAVKR
;
A
#
# COMPACT_ATOMS: atom_id res chain seq x y z
N GLU A 1 28.85 18.54 -4.27
CA GLU A 1 28.98 19.44 -3.11
C GLU A 1 28.16 20.71 -3.34
N GLY A 2 27.42 21.17 -2.30
CA GLY A 2 26.59 22.38 -2.38
C GLY A 2 25.23 22.21 -3.08
N ASP A 3 24.96 21.10 -3.75
CA ASP A 3 23.69 20.82 -4.39
C ASP A 3 22.56 20.69 -3.35
N ILE A 4 21.39 21.24 -3.67
CA ILE A 4 20.23 21.20 -2.78
C ILE A 4 19.56 19.83 -2.87
N LEU A 5 19.61 19.08 -1.77
CA LEU A 5 18.93 17.79 -1.64
C LEU A 5 17.46 17.93 -1.23
N ILE A 6 17.19 18.82 -0.28
CA ILE A 6 15.84 19.11 0.20
C ILE A 6 15.69 20.62 0.36
N GLY A 7 14.81 21.23 -0.42
CA GLY A 7 14.47 22.63 -0.29
C GLY A 7 13.61 22.87 0.96
N LYS A 8 14.03 23.76 1.84
CA LYS A 8 13.32 24.15 3.05
C LYS A 8 13.38 25.66 3.24
N ILE A 9 12.22 26.26 3.46
CA ILE A 9 12.06 27.68 3.79
C ILE A 9 11.49 27.76 5.21
N THR A 10 12.13 28.52 6.07
CA THR A 10 11.64 28.81 7.43
C THR A 10 11.31 30.30 7.55
N PRO A 11 10.25 30.67 8.32
CA PRO A 11 10.00 32.08 8.63
C PRO A 11 11.20 32.63 9.38
N LYS A 12 11.60 33.85 9.04
CA LYS A 12 12.63 34.59 9.77
C LYS A 12 12.01 35.08 11.08
N GLY A 13 12.67 34.78 12.20
CA GLY A 13 12.24 35.33 13.47
C GLY A 13 12.35 36.86 13.48
N GLU A 14 11.62 37.51 14.40
CA GLU A 14 11.71 38.95 14.65
C GLU A 14 13.12 39.28 15.21
N SER A 15 14.09 39.42 14.33
CA SER A 15 15.37 40.07 14.63
C SER A 15 15.34 41.45 14.02
N ASP A 16 15.98 42.43 14.66
CA ASP A 16 16.11 43.75 14.07
C ASP A 16 16.71 43.64 12.67
N PRO A 17 16.01 44.14 11.64
CA PRO A 17 16.47 44.00 10.27
C PRO A 17 17.79 44.77 10.08
N THR A 18 18.74 44.14 9.40
CA THR A 18 20.00 44.81 9.02
C THR A 18 19.71 46.01 8.12
N PRO A 19 20.65 47.00 8.03
CA PRO A 19 20.46 48.18 7.15
C PRO A 19 20.15 47.78 5.69
N GLU A 20 20.78 46.69 5.20
CA GLU A 20 20.55 46.14 3.87
C GLU A 20 19.15 45.57 3.70
N GLU A 21 18.66 44.88 4.75
CA GLU A 21 17.29 44.34 4.77
C GLU A 21 16.23 45.45 4.84
N LYS A 22 16.49 46.55 5.57
CA LYS A 22 15.63 47.73 5.57
C LYS A 22 15.54 48.34 4.20
N LEU A 23 16.66 48.43 3.47
CA LEU A 23 16.70 48.92 2.11
C LEU A 23 15.94 48.03 1.14
N LEU A 24 16.11 46.70 1.24
CA LEU A 24 15.38 45.72 0.44
C LEU A 24 13.86 45.78 0.68
N ARG A 25 13.44 45.92 1.93
CA ARG A 25 12.03 46.11 2.29
C ARG A 25 11.46 47.38 1.72
N ALA A 26 12.24 48.47 1.73
CA ALA A 26 11.81 49.74 1.14
C ALA A 26 11.64 49.70 -0.37
N ILE A 27 12.46 48.89 -1.09
CA ILE A 27 12.43 48.77 -2.55
C ILE A 27 11.41 47.74 -3.02
N PHE A 28 11.33 46.55 -2.37
CA PHE A 28 10.52 45.38 -2.78
C PHE A 28 9.29 45.12 -1.91
N GLY A 29 9.01 45.98 -0.94
CA GLY A 29 7.89 45.82 0.01
C GLY A 29 8.17 44.84 1.16
N ASP A 30 7.27 44.84 2.15
CA ASP A 30 7.42 44.09 3.42
C ASP A 30 7.57 42.58 3.27
N LYS A 31 7.26 42.01 2.11
CA LYS A 31 7.35 40.56 1.84
C LYS A 31 8.76 40.08 1.47
N ALA A 32 9.66 40.98 1.15
CA ALA A 32 11.03 40.66 0.76
C ALA A 32 11.94 40.47 1.97
N GLY A 33 11.76 39.42 2.72
CA GLY A 33 12.66 39.16 3.87
C GLY A 33 12.10 38.25 4.95
N ASP A 34 10.82 37.83 4.82
CA ASP A 34 10.16 37.03 5.84
C ASP A 34 10.56 35.54 5.85
N ALA A 35 11.34 35.09 4.90
CA ALA A 35 11.73 33.71 4.75
C ALA A 35 13.25 33.54 4.70
N LYS A 36 13.76 32.60 5.49
CA LYS A 36 15.15 32.16 5.49
C LYS A 36 15.27 30.83 4.76
N ASP A 37 16.23 30.73 3.85
CA ASP A 37 16.58 29.45 3.23
C ASP A 37 17.28 28.56 4.29
N ALA A 38 16.63 27.44 4.59
CA ALA A 38 17.13 26.40 5.50
C ALA A 38 17.28 25.05 4.76
N SER A 39 17.50 25.10 3.46
CA SER A 39 17.63 23.92 2.60
C SER A 39 18.77 23.02 3.05
N LEU A 40 18.53 21.70 2.97
CA LEU A 40 19.58 20.72 3.18
C LEU A 40 20.41 20.61 1.91
N LYS A 41 21.69 20.96 1.99
CA LYS A 41 22.65 20.85 0.90
C LYS A 41 23.54 19.63 1.09
N ALA A 42 24.08 19.12 -0.02
CA ALA A 42 25.04 18.05 0.01
C ALA A 42 26.30 18.50 0.76
N ALA A 43 26.73 17.70 1.73
CA ALA A 43 27.94 17.98 2.50
C ALA A 43 29.20 17.83 1.65
N ASN A 44 30.28 18.46 2.10
CA ASN A 44 31.60 18.39 1.42
C ASN A 44 32.02 16.92 1.28
N GLY A 45 32.50 16.56 0.09
CA GLY A 45 32.93 15.20 -0.22
C GLY A 45 31.81 14.19 -0.48
N THR A 46 30.54 14.64 -0.46
CA THR A 46 29.43 13.77 -0.84
C THR A 46 29.29 13.75 -2.35
N GLU A 47 29.51 12.57 -2.95
CA GLU A 47 29.26 12.28 -4.36
C GLU A 47 28.35 11.06 -4.46
N GLY A 48 27.24 11.19 -5.17
CA GLY A 48 26.28 10.08 -5.26
C GLY A 48 25.08 10.40 -6.14
N VAL A 49 24.23 9.39 -6.32
CA VAL A 49 22.99 9.49 -7.10
C VAL A 49 21.79 9.35 -6.17
N VAL A 50 20.78 10.20 -6.34
CA VAL A 50 19.52 10.09 -5.61
C VAL A 50 18.77 8.86 -6.11
N ILE A 51 18.51 7.89 -5.23
CA ILE A 51 17.78 6.65 -5.54
C ILE A 51 16.28 6.82 -5.31
N ASP A 52 15.91 7.40 -4.16
CA ASP A 52 14.52 7.51 -3.74
C ASP A 52 14.29 8.77 -2.90
N LYS A 53 13.04 9.22 -2.86
CA LYS A 53 12.57 10.33 -2.02
C LYS A 53 11.25 9.96 -1.35
N LYS A 54 11.14 10.24 -0.06
CA LYS A 54 9.90 10.05 0.71
C LYS A 54 9.53 11.34 1.42
N LEU A 55 8.27 11.75 1.28
CA LEU A 55 7.70 12.89 1.98
C LEU A 55 6.63 12.40 2.95
N PHE A 56 6.86 12.64 4.23
CA PHE A 56 5.92 12.35 5.32
C PHE A 56 5.20 13.63 5.71
N GLN A 57 3.88 13.54 5.87
CA GLN A 57 3.05 14.68 6.29
C GLN A 57 1.85 14.20 7.09
N ARG A 58 1.44 14.99 8.09
CA ARG A 58 0.22 14.70 8.84
C ARG A 58 -1.00 14.81 7.94
N ALA A 59 -2.01 13.97 8.18
CA ALA A 59 -3.28 14.08 7.50
C ALA A 59 -3.91 15.46 7.76
N LYS A 60 -4.27 16.17 6.69
CA LYS A 60 -4.98 17.44 6.81
C LYS A 60 -6.47 17.16 6.93
N LYS A 61 -7.08 17.61 8.03
CA LYS A 61 -8.53 17.45 8.30
C LYS A 61 -9.40 18.51 7.59
N ASP A 62 -8.84 19.31 6.69
CA ASP A 62 -9.56 20.30 5.92
C ASP A 62 -10.49 19.65 4.88
N LYS A 63 -11.48 20.41 4.37
CA LYS A 63 -12.41 19.91 3.34
C LYS A 63 -11.66 19.34 2.11
N SER A 64 -10.61 20.01 1.66
CA SER A 64 -9.77 19.55 0.54
C SER A 64 -8.97 18.29 0.89
N GLY A 65 -8.54 18.15 2.14
CA GLY A 65 -7.86 16.96 2.66
C GLY A 65 -8.78 15.74 2.66
N LYS A 66 -10.01 15.88 3.14
CA LYS A 66 -11.01 14.81 3.14
C LYS A 66 -11.37 14.30 1.74
N VAL A 67 -11.46 15.20 0.76
CA VAL A 67 -11.71 14.80 -0.63
C VAL A 67 -10.54 13.99 -1.20
N ARG A 68 -9.29 14.40 -0.91
CA ARG A 68 -8.10 13.65 -1.33
C ARG A 68 -7.98 12.31 -0.63
N GLU A 69 -8.23 12.27 0.67
CA GLU A 69 -8.26 11.05 1.48
C GLU A 69 -9.27 10.05 0.90
N LYS A 70 -10.50 10.50 0.62
CA LYS A 70 -11.53 9.66 0.02
C LYS A 70 -11.10 9.12 -1.34
N ALA A 71 -10.56 9.97 -2.22
CA ALA A 71 -10.07 9.54 -3.53
C ALA A 71 -8.90 8.54 -3.44
N GLN A 72 -8.04 8.66 -2.43
CA GLN A 72 -6.98 7.68 -2.17
C GLN A 72 -7.54 6.37 -1.63
N LEU A 73 -8.51 6.42 -0.71
CA LEU A 73 -9.19 5.23 -0.19
C LEU A 73 -9.90 4.48 -1.31
N ASP A 74 -10.68 5.16 -2.14
CA ASP A 74 -11.40 4.56 -3.29
C ASP A 74 -10.41 3.88 -4.26
N LYS A 75 -9.22 4.47 -4.45
CA LYS A 75 -8.17 3.88 -5.29
C LYS A 75 -7.59 2.60 -4.68
N VAL A 76 -7.32 2.62 -3.37
CA VAL A 76 -6.77 1.46 -2.66
C VAL A 76 -7.80 0.34 -2.56
N GLU A 77 -9.09 0.67 -2.37
CA GLU A 77 -10.19 -0.29 -2.38
C GLU A 77 -10.30 -0.98 -3.76
N LYS A 78 -10.30 -0.22 -4.85
CA LYS A 78 -10.29 -0.78 -6.21
C LYS A 78 -9.11 -1.72 -6.44
N GLN A 79 -7.90 -1.29 -6.06
CA GLN A 79 -6.70 -2.10 -6.22
C GLN A 79 -6.80 -3.42 -5.42
N HIS A 80 -7.39 -3.36 -4.23
CA HIS A 80 -7.61 -4.54 -3.41
C HIS A 80 -8.61 -5.50 -4.06
N GLU A 81 -9.74 -5.00 -4.55
CA GLU A 81 -10.75 -5.79 -5.27
C GLU A 81 -10.17 -6.46 -6.53
N GLU A 82 -9.37 -5.73 -7.32
CA GLU A 82 -8.68 -6.26 -8.50
C GLU A 82 -7.69 -7.37 -8.13
N ASN A 83 -6.91 -7.17 -7.07
CA ASN A 83 -5.95 -8.17 -6.58
C ASN A 83 -6.66 -9.42 -6.03
N GLU A 84 -7.73 -9.25 -5.26
CA GLU A 84 -8.55 -10.34 -4.73
C GLU A 84 -9.17 -11.18 -5.87
N THR A 85 -9.74 -10.51 -6.87
CA THR A 85 -10.31 -11.17 -8.05
C THR A 85 -9.23 -11.95 -8.81
N SER A 86 -8.08 -11.34 -9.05
CA SER A 86 -6.96 -12.00 -9.73
C SER A 86 -6.43 -13.22 -8.97
N LEU A 87 -6.32 -13.13 -7.64
CA LEU A 87 -5.92 -14.26 -6.81
C LEU A 87 -6.93 -15.40 -6.87
N LYS A 88 -8.22 -15.08 -6.86
CA LYS A 88 -9.31 -16.06 -6.95
C LYS A 88 -9.31 -16.75 -8.32
N GLU A 89 -9.15 -15.99 -9.41
CA GLU A 89 -9.06 -16.51 -10.77
C GLU A 89 -7.88 -17.46 -10.93
N LEU A 90 -6.69 -17.09 -10.46
CA LEU A 90 -5.50 -17.93 -10.49
C LEU A 90 -5.68 -19.24 -9.71
N LEU A 91 -6.39 -19.22 -8.59
CA LEU A 91 -6.72 -20.43 -7.85
C LEU A 91 -7.68 -21.33 -8.63
N ILE A 92 -8.73 -20.75 -9.21
CA ILE A 92 -9.73 -21.46 -10.01
C ILE A 92 -9.07 -22.16 -11.20
N ASP A 93 -8.19 -21.48 -11.92
CA ASP A 93 -7.46 -22.06 -13.07
C ASP A 93 -6.60 -23.26 -12.66
N LYS A 94 -5.88 -23.13 -11.53
CA LYS A 94 -5.08 -24.24 -10.99
C LYS A 94 -5.95 -25.42 -10.53
N LEU A 95 -7.06 -25.13 -9.85
CA LEU A 95 -8.00 -26.16 -9.42
C LEU A 95 -8.67 -26.84 -10.63
N GLN A 96 -9.04 -26.11 -11.67
CA GLN A 96 -9.57 -26.71 -12.91
C GLN A 96 -8.57 -27.65 -13.57
N THR A 97 -7.30 -27.28 -13.61
CA THR A 97 -6.26 -28.13 -14.20
C THR A 97 -6.10 -29.43 -13.44
N LEU A 98 -6.19 -29.39 -12.08
CA LEU A 98 -6.08 -30.58 -11.23
C LEU A 98 -7.35 -31.44 -11.23
N LEU A 99 -8.53 -30.82 -11.35
CA LEU A 99 -9.83 -31.46 -11.17
C LEU A 99 -10.51 -31.84 -12.49
N LYS A 100 -9.84 -31.65 -13.63
CA LYS A 100 -10.42 -31.78 -14.97
C LYS A 100 -11.12 -33.14 -15.23
N ASP A 101 -10.55 -34.22 -14.70
CA ASP A 101 -11.04 -35.58 -14.92
C ASP A 101 -11.70 -36.21 -13.66
N HIS A 102 -11.87 -35.42 -12.60
CA HIS A 102 -12.43 -35.89 -11.34
C HIS A 102 -13.90 -35.46 -11.18
N THR A 103 -14.67 -36.35 -10.54
CA THR A 103 -16.02 -36.04 -10.04
C THR A 103 -15.98 -35.91 -8.53
N THR A 104 -16.70 -34.97 -7.99
CA THR A 104 -16.66 -34.74 -6.54
C THR A 104 -17.53 -35.73 -5.77
N PRO A 105 -17.07 -36.25 -4.62
CA PRO A 105 -17.94 -36.90 -3.63
C PRO A 105 -18.82 -35.91 -2.86
N GLY A 106 -18.64 -34.60 -3.07
CA GLY A 106 -19.34 -33.51 -2.40
C GLY A 106 -18.35 -32.57 -1.71
N VAL A 107 -18.39 -31.26 -2.07
CA VAL A 107 -17.59 -30.24 -1.38
C VAL A 107 -18.46 -29.54 -0.34
N VAL A 108 -17.97 -29.49 0.89
CA VAL A 108 -18.65 -28.87 2.02
C VAL A 108 -17.83 -27.69 2.57
N ASN A 109 -18.51 -26.72 3.16
CA ASN A 109 -17.82 -25.68 3.92
C ASN A 109 -17.47 -26.17 5.34
N ASN A 110 -16.76 -25.34 6.10
CA ASN A 110 -16.39 -25.64 7.49
C ASN A 110 -17.61 -25.74 8.45
N PHE A 111 -18.79 -25.32 8.00
CA PHE A 111 -20.04 -25.39 8.74
C PHE A 111 -20.87 -26.64 8.38
N GLY A 112 -20.42 -27.47 7.42
CA GLY A 112 -21.08 -28.69 6.98
C GLY A 112 -22.13 -28.46 5.85
N GLU A 113 -22.24 -27.27 5.31
CA GLU A 113 -23.13 -26.98 4.18
C GLU A 113 -22.49 -27.46 2.87
N THR A 114 -23.29 -28.08 2.01
CA THR A 114 -22.83 -28.59 0.73
C THR A 114 -22.72 -27.45 -0.29
N LEU A 115 -21.50 -27.16 -0.71
CA LEU A 115 -21.23 -26.16 -1.74
C LEU A 115 -21.34 -26.74 -3.15
N ILE A 116 -20.85 -27.96 -3.36
CA ILE A 116 -20.99 -28.69 -4.62
C ILE A 116 -21.59 -30.07 -4.29
N PRO A 117 -22.72 -30.46 -4.93
CA PRO A 117 -23.35 -31.74 -4.67
C PRO A 117 -22.52 -32.92 -5.23
N LYS A 118 -22.68 -34.07 -4.60
CA LYS A 118 -22.02 -35.31 -5.00
C LYS A 118 -22.31 -35.68 -6.45
N GLY A 119 -21.28 -36.11 -7.17
CA GLY A 119 -21.37 -36.52 -8.57
C GLY A 119 -21.29 -35.38 -9.58
N SER A 120 -21.19 -34.13 -9.12
CA SER A 120 -21.02 -32.98 -10.02
C SER A 120 -19.60 -32.92 -10.56
N LYS A 121 -19.46 -32.37 -11.79
CA LYS A 121 -18.17 -32.05 -12.39
C LYS A 121 -17.69 -30.67 -11.89
N PHE A 122 -16.38 -30.56 -11.74
CA PHE A 122 -15.75 -29.29 -11.39
C PHE A 122 -15.67 -28.38 -12.62
N ASN A 123 -16.54 -27.39 -12.65
CA ASN A 123 -16.58 -26.36 -13.68
C ASN A 123 -16.18 -25.01 -13.09
N ALA A 124 -15.66 -24.09 -13.94
CA ALA A 124 -15.33 -22.71 -13.51
C ALA A 124 -16.47 -22.04 -12.76
N LYS A 125 -17.70 -22.23 -13.23
CA LYS A 125 -18.89 -21.64 -12.62
C LYS A 125 -19.14 -22.15 -11.19
N ASN A 126 -18.97 -23.46 -10.96
CA ASN A 126 -19.17 -24.08 -9.65
C ASN A 126 -18.04 -23.66 -8.68
N LEU A 127 -16.81 -23.56 -9.19
CA LEU A 127 -15.66 -23.11 -8.39
C LEU A 127 -15.74 -21.61 -8.06
N ALA A 128 -16.27 -20.77 -8.95
CA ALA A 128 -16.38 -19.33 -8.73
C ALA A 128 -17.32 -18.96 -7.56
N VAL A 129 -18.32 -19.80 -7.30
CA VAL A 129 -19.31 -19.59 -6.21
C VAL A 129 -18.71 -19.95 -4.84
N ILE A 130 -17.63 -20.74 -4.80
CA ILE A 130 -17.02 -21.19 -3.55
C ILE A 130 -16.33 -20.03 -2.83
N ASP A 131 -16.61 -19.94 -1.54
CA ASP A 131 -15.81 -19.13 -0.62
C ASP A 131 -14.61 -19.97 -0.12
N PHE A 132 -13.46 -19.75 -0.75
CA PHE A 132 -12.21 -20.49 -0.45
C PHE A 132 -11.64 -20.21 0.95
N GLN A 133 -12.14 -19.21 1.67
CA GLN A 133 -11.74 -18.94 3.05
C GLN A 133 -12.41 -19.91 4.04
N ASN A 134 -13.64 -20.35 3.72
CA ASN A 134 -14.47 -21.16 4.60
C ASN A 134 -14.73 -22.58 4.09
N VAL A 135 -14.03 -22.99 3.03
CA VAL A 135 -14.19 -24.34 2.45
C VAL A 135 -13.38 -25.39 3.23
N ASN A 136 -13.94 -26.58 3.36
CA ASN A 136 -13.21 -27.72 3.90
C ASN A 136 -12.22 -28.24 2.82
N PRO A 137 -10.91 -28.29 3.10
CA PRO A 137 -9.92 -28.72 2.12
C PRO A 137 -9.88 -30.22 1.85
N LEU A 138 -10.63 -31.03 2.61
CA LEU A 138 -10.57 -32.48 2.55
C LEU A 138 -11.73 -33.08 1.74
N GLY A 139 -11.46 -34.19 1.05
CA GLY A 139 -12.49 -35.01 0.43
C GLY A 139 -13.06 -34.44 -0.87
N TRP A 140 -12.29 -33.70 -1.64
CA TRP A 140 -12.74 -33.12 -2.90
C TRP A 140 -12.85 -34.14 -4.05
N THR A 141 -11.90 -35.08 -4.10
CA THR A 141 -11.81 -36.05 -5.21
C THR A 141 -11.88 -37.51 -4.73
N GLY A 142 -11.59 -37.78 -3.47
CA GLY A 142 -11.45 -39.14 -2.94
C GLY A 142 -10.09 -39.79 -3.26
N ASP A 143 -9.24 -39.15 -4.08
CA ASP A 143 -7.85 -39.54 -4.27
C ASP A 143 -6.95 -38.74 -3.33
N LYS A 144 -6.27 -39.45 -2.41
CA LYS A 144 -5.46 -38.83 -1.37
C LYS A 144 -4.37 -37.89 -1.92
N LYS A 145 -3.72 -38.27 -3.02
CA LYS A 145 -2.64 -37.44 -3.58
C LYS A 145 -3.18 -36.12 -4.15
N THR A 146 -4.29 -36.18 -4.84
CA THR A 146 -4.96 -34.99 -5.42
C THR A 146 -5.53 -34.11 -4.31
N ASP A 147 -6.13 -34.71 -3.28
CA ASP A 147 -6.65 -33.98 -2.12
C ASP A 147 -5.52 -33.26 -1.33
N ASP A 148 -4.34 -33.88 -1.17
CA ASP A 148 -3.17 -33.26 -0.53
C ASP A 148 -2.67 -32.03 -1.35
N LEU A 149 -2.68 -32.12 -2.68
CA LEU A 149 -2.34 -30.99 -3.56
C LEU A 149 -3.37 -29.86 -3.46
N ILE A 150 -4.65 -30.18 -3.42
CA ILE A 150 -5.73 -29.21 -3.24
C ILE A 150 -5.58 -28.51 -1.88
N ASN A 151 -5.34 -29.26 -0.81
CA ASN A 151 -5.10 -28.70 0.51
C ASN A 151 -3.92 -27.72 0.51
N THR A 152 -2.80 -28.09 -0.13
CA THR A 152 -1.64 -27.21 -0.29
C THR A 152 -1.96 -25.94 -1.06
N LEU A 153 -2.75 -26.04 -2.15
CA LEU A 153 -3.18 -24.86 -2.93
C LEU A 153 -4.09 -23.95 -2.13
N LEU A 154 -5.06 -24.49 -1.42
CA LEU A 154 -5.97 -23.70 -0.57
C LEU A 154 -5.22 -23.04 0.59
N HIS A 155 -4.27 -23.73 1.19
CA HIS A 155 -3.41 -23.16 2.23
C HIS A 155 -2.58 -21.98 1.70
N ASN A 156 -1.92 -22.16 0.54
CA ASN A 156 -1.14 -21.10 -0.09
C ASN A 156 -2.02 -19.89 -0.50
N TYR A 157 -3.23 -20.15 -0.97
CA TYR A 157 -4.20 -19.09 -1.26
C TYR A 157 -4.58 -18.32 0.00
N SER A 158 -4.88 -19.02 1.11
CA SER A 158 -5.22 -18.39 2.39
C SER A 158 -4.08 -17.50 2.91
N ILE A 159 -2.82 -17.95 2.79
CA ILE A 159 -1.66 -17.12 3.16
C ILE A 159 -1.61 -15.86 2.30
N LYS A 160 -1.70 -15.99 0.98
CA LYS A 160 -1.65 -14.86 0.05
C LYS A 160 -2.80 -13.88 0.26
N TYR A 161 -4.00 -14.39 0.46
CA TYR A 161 -5.16 -13.56 0.77
C TYR A 161 -4.98 -12.76 2.06
N ASN A 162 -4.47 -13.40 3.12
CA ASN A 162 -4.22 -12.74 4.40
C ASN A 162 -3.09 -11.69 4.29
N GLU A 163 -2.06 -11.93 3.48
CA GLU A 163 -1.01 -10.95 3.17
C GLU A 163 -1.60 -9.71 2.49
N GLU A 164 -2.44 -9.90 1.47
CA GLU A 164 -3.12 -8.82 0.75
C GLU A 164 -4.08 -8.05 1.65
N LEU A 165 -4.90 -8.74 2.44
CA LEU A 165 -5.81 -8.12 3.40
C LEU A 165 -5.04 -7.31 4.45
N GLY A 166 -3.90 -7.84 4.93
CA GLY A 166 -3.01 -7.14 5.86
C GLY A 166 -2.38 -5.90 5.23
N ARG A 167 -2.02 -5.95 3.93
CA ARG A 167 -1.52 -4.79 3.18
C ARG A 167 -2.61 -3.73 3.03
N TYR A 168 -3.79 -4.11 2.58
CA TYR A 168 -4.94 -3.22 2.45
C TYR A 168 -5.29 -2.51 3.75
N LYS A 169 -5.39 -3.26 4.87
CA LYS A 169 -5.67 -2.68 6.19
C LYS A 169 -4.61 -1.67 6.62
N ARG A 170 -3.33 -1.95 6.38
CA ARG A 170 -2.23 -1.03 6.70
C ARG A 170 -2.28 0.23 5.85
N GLU A 171 -2.51 0.12 4.54
CA GLU A 171 -2.62 1.26 3.64
C GLU A 171 -3.82 2.14 4.00
N LYS A 172 -4.99 1.54 4.25
CA LYS A 172 -6.19 2.24 4.71
C LYS A 172 -5.95 2.98 6.03
N PHE A 173 -5.27 2.34 6.98
CA PHE A 173 -4.90 2.95 8.25
C PHE A 173 -3.94 4.14 8.06
N ASN A 174 -2.91 3.97 7.24
CA ASN A 174 -1.93 5.03 6.96
C ASN A 174 -2.57 6.25 6.27
N ILE A 175 -3.52 6.02 5.37
CA ILE A 175 -4.26 7.12 4.71
C ILE A 175 -5.14 7.87 5.71
N SER A 176 -5.82 7.16 6.62
CA SER A 176 -6.76 7.78 7.57
C SER A 176 -6.07 8.54 8.69
N ILE A 177 -4.95 8.03 9.20
CA ILE A 177 -4.20 8.65 10.29
C ILE A 177 -3.16 9.64 9.75
N GLY A 178 -2.61 9.35 8.55
CA GLY A 178 -1.43 10.02 8.03
C GLY A 178 -0.15 9.56 8.74
N ASP A 179 0.95 10.18 8.39
CA ASP A 179 2.25 9.83 8.96
C ASP A 179 2.39 10.34 10.40
N GLU A 180 2.93 9.50 11.28
CA GLU A 180 3.33 9.91 12.61
C GLU A 180 4.58 10.80 12.54
N LEU A 181 4.43 12.04 12.93
CA LEU A 181 5.52 13.00 12.99
C LEU A 181 5.72 13.49 14.44
N PRO A 182 6.96 13.79 14.85
CA PRO A 182 7.24 14.39 16.15
C PRO A 182 6.45 15.68 16.36
N ALA A 183 6.27 16.06 17.62
CA ALA A 183 5.59 17.31 17.96
C ALA A 183 6.31 18.50 17.32
N GLY A 184 5.55 19.43 16.73
CA GLY A 184 6.08 20.62 16.06
C GLY A 184 6.56 20.41 14.63
N VAL A 185 6.68 19.15 14.14
CA VAL A 185 7.04 18.87 12.76
C VAL A 185 5.78 18.80 11.89
N LEU A 186 5.75 19.63 10.85
CA LEU A 186 4.64 19.67 9.87
C LEU A 186 4.85 18.69 8.73
N LYS A 187 6.08 18.59 8.24
CA LYS A 187 6.49 17.70 7.14
C LYS A 187 7.90 17.20 7.39
N LEU A 188 8.17 15.97 7.01
CA LEU A 188 9.49 15.36 7.03
C LEU A 188 9.79 14.80 5.63
N ALA A 189 10.87 15.25 5.03
CA ALA A 189 11.36 14.69 3.76
C ALA A 189 12.61 13.85 4.02
N LYS A 190 12.67 12.67 3.40
CA LYS A 190 13.85 11.81 3.38
C LYS A 190 14.29 11.61 1.95
N VAL A 191 15.57 11.78 1.70
CA VAL A 191 16.22 11.52 0.41
C VAL A 191 17.26 10.43 0.63
N TYR A 192 17.21 9.41 -0.22
CA TYR A 192 18.13 8.29 -0.20
C TYR A 192 19.19 8.47 -1.29
N LEU A 193 20.46 8.44 -0.90
CA LEU A 193 21.58 8.60 -1.81
C LEU A 193 22.37 7.28 -1.91
N ALA A 194 22.68 6.87 -3.15
CA ALA A 194 23.73 5.88 -3.39
C ALA A 194 25.06 6.61 -3.43
N VAL A 195 25.88 6.41 -2.43
CA VAL A 195 27.23 6.97 -2.37
C VAL A 195 28.21 5.93 -2.91
N LYS A 196 29.05 6.31 -3.88
CA LYS A 196 30.12 5.47 -4.38
C LYS A 196 31.20 5.39 -3.30
N ARG A 197 31.52 4.19 -2.86
CA ARG A 197 32.66 3.93 -1.96
C ARG A 197 33.92 3.76 -2.76
#